data_bc23df01157462f3d73864251b1452de
#
_entry.id   bc23df01157462f3d73864251b1452de
#
_cell.length_a   1.000
_cell.length_b   1.000
_cell.length_c   1.000
_cell.angle_alpha   90.00
_cell.angle_beta   90.00
_cell.angle_gamma   90.00
#
_symmetry.space_group_name_H-M   'P 1'
#
loop_
_entity.id
_entity.type
_entity.pdbx_description
1 polymer ?
#
loop_
_entity_poly.entity_id
_entity_poly.type
_entity_poly.pdbx_seq_one_letter_code
_entity_poly.pdbx_strand_id
1 'polypeptide(L)'
;MKNNAFRSFRVVAAMAAALVCGSVCAANAEVEEPVDDPEESILDKYVDLSTELAFYSAYVWRGQILFDRPVWQPAQNVFLKFGENAEYGALKFRLWANFAIDGNKPPHRFGGMSIVDERVGYVKTFFDCLDFDVGAIMYQFPNRHASGMRETDELLAGVTWRNPYVTPSFYVWWDFDTNGHNDDNALFFDFDFSHAFKITDELSLNLGSGFGVANGSYMDHYTRGDVDGVAFNYFHNDLGLWYKVCKNFKVGASLTYFYNLSRQVRHSSYDMHEHYNAGILRGGIHLAVTW
;
A
#
# COMPACT_ATOMS: atom_id res chain seq x y z
N MET A 1 -15.32 -23.78 10.33
CA MET A 1 -14.83 -22.41 10.16
C MET A 1 -14.59 -21.99 8.69
N LYS A 2 -14.98 -22.78 7.68
CA LYS A 2 -14.71 -22.49 6.23
C LYS A 2 -15.62 -21.43 5.57
N ASN A 3 -16.68 -20.96 6.22
CA ASN A 3 -17.69 -20.12 5.56
C ASN A 3 -17.57 -18.61 5.80
N ASN A 4 -16.74 -18.15 6.75
CA ASN A 4 -16.70 -16.73 7.11
C ASN A 4 -15.80 -15.91 6.16
N ALA A 5 -14.65 -16.43 5.76
CA ALA A 5 -13.75 -15.72 4.84
C ALA A 5 -14.39 -15.48 3.46
N PHE A 6 -15.19 -16.45 2.95
CA PHE A 6 -15.91 -16.30 1.69
C PHE A 6 -17.08 -15.31 1.74
N ARG A 7 -17.68 -15.12 2.93
CA ARG A 7 -18.73 -14.11 3.11
C ARG A 7 -18.15 -12.68 3.14
N SER A 8 -17.04 -12.47 3.85
CA SER A 8 -16.33 -11.18 3.88
C SER A 8 -15.85 -10.77 2.50
N PHE A 9 -15.32 -11.70 1.70
CA PHE A 9 -14.87 -11.47 0.34
C PHE A 9 -15.99 -10.95 -0.60
N ARG A 10 -17.18 -11.56 -0.55
CA ARG A 10 -18.32 -11.13 -1.37
C ARG A 10 -18.79 -9.73 -1.02
N VAL A 11 -18.68 -9.34 0.25
CA VAL A 11 -19.06 -7.99 0.71
C VAL A 11 -18.04 -6.96 0.24
N VAL A 12 -16.74 -7.21 0.39
CA VAL A 12 -15.67 -6.30 -0.04
C VAL A 12 -15.64 -6.14 -1.56
N ALA A 13 -15.73 -7.23 -2.31
CA ALA A 13 -15.77 -7.18 -3.78
C ALA A 13 -17.05 -6.50 -4.30
N ALA A 14 -18.20 -6.75 -3.66
CA ALA A 14 -19.46 -6.09 -4.02
C ALA A 14 -19.46 -4.59 -3.67
N MET A 15 -18.86 -4.22 -2.53
CA MET A 15 -18.71 -2.81 -2.15
C MET A 15 -17.75 -2.08 -3.08
N ALA A 16 -16.60 -2.66 -3.43
CA ALA A 16 -15.65 -2.06 -4.38
C ALA A 16 -16.26 -1.92 -5.77
N ALA A 17 -16.96 -2.95 -6.27
CA ALA A 17 -17.65 -2.89 -7.57
C ALA A 17 -18.83 -1.91 -7.58
N ALA A 18 -19.61 -1.86 -6.52
CA ALA A 18 -20.73 -0.92 -6.40
C ALA A 18 -20.27 0.54 -6.31
N LEU A 19 -19.16 0.79 -5.59
CA LEU A 19 -18.55 2.12 -5.46
C LEU A 19 -17.97 2.59 -6.81
N VAL A 20 -17.25 1.75 -7.53
CA VAL A 20 -16.69 2.11 -8.84
C VAL A 20 -17.79 2.29 -9.90
N CYS A 21 -18.79 1.40 -9.96
CA CYS A 21 -19.89 1.53 -10.93
C CYS A 21 -20.81 2.73 -10.61
N GLY A 22 -21.07 2.99 -9.32
CA GLY A 22 -21.91 4.12 -8.92
C GLY A 22 -21.32 5.48 -9.30
N SER A 23 -20.01 5.65 -9.15
CA SER A 23 -19.32 6.90 -9.45
C SER A 23 -19.12 7.15 -10.94
N VAL A 24 -18.88 6.12 -11.74
CA VAL A 24 -18.76 6.26 -13.20
C VAL A 24 -20.12 6.61 -13.82
N CYS A 25 -21.22 6.08 -13.28
CA CYS A 25 -22.57 6.44 -13.75
C CYS A 25 -22.99 7.86 -13.36
N ALA A 26 -22.56 8.35 -12.18
CA ALA A 26 -22.85 9.72 -11.76
C ALA A 26 -22.06 10.77 -12.57
N ALA A 27 -20.87 10.43 -13.06
CA ALA A 27 -20.05 11.34 -13.87
C ALA A 27 -20.58 11.54 -15.31
N ASN A 28 -21.51 10.71 -15.79
CA ASN A 28 -22.08 10.78 -17.13
C ASN A 28 -23.49 11.40 -17.20
N ALA A 29 -24.05 11.79 -16.07
CA ALA A 29 -25.34 12.51 -16.03
C ALA A 29 -25.07 13.97 -15.64
N GLU A 30 -25.37 14.84 -16.62
CA GLU A 30 -25.53 16.28 -16.50
C GLU A 30 -24.45 17.17 -17.13
N VAL A 31 -24.82 17.52 -18.34
CA VAL A 31 -24.69 18.87 -18.87
C VAL A 31 -26.04 19.56 -18.51
N GLU A 32 -25.99 20.49 -17.52
CA GLU A 32 -26.85 21.68 -17.55
C GLU A 32 -26.76 22.52 -16.27
N GLU A 33 -26.61 23.82 -16.49
CA GLU A 33 -26.84 25.03 -15.69
C GLU A 33 -25.91 25.33 -14.48
N PRO A 34 -25.57 26.61 -14.28
CA PRO A 34 -24.81 27.04 -13.09
C PRO A 34 -25.76 26.97 -11.89
N VAL A 35 -25.71 25.85 -11.22
CA VAL A 35 -26.26 25.70 -9.90
C VAL A 35 -25.24 26.33 -8.93
N ASP A 36 -25.71 27.19 -8.05
CA ASP A 36 -24.97 27.66 -6.86
C ASP A 36 -24.18 26.47 -6.29
N ASP A 37 -22.92 26.70 -5.95
CA ASP A 37 -22.05 25.70 -5.36
C ASP A 37 -22.83 24.87 -4.33
N PRO A 38 -23.04 23.57 -4.53
CA PRO A 38 -23.82 22.79 -3.58
C PRO A 38 -23.10 22.91 -2.23
N GLU A 39 -23.84 23.35 -1.21
CA GLU A 39 -23.33 23.41 0.16
C GLU A 39 -22.55 22.10 0.43
N GLU A 40 -21.26 22.23 0.72
CA GLU A 40 -20.37 21.10 0.97
C GLU A 40 -21.06 20.18 1.99
N SER A 41 -21.31 18.94 1.60
CA SER A 41 -22.04 18.01 2.45
C SER A 41 -21.31 17.90 3.80
N ILE A 42 -22.06 17.80 4.88
CA ILE A 42 -21.50 17.59 6.24
C ILE A 42 -20.55 16.39 6.23
N LEU A 43 -20.84 15.36 5.41
CA LEU A 43 -19.95 14.19 5.26
C LEU A 43 -18.63 14.56 4.63
N ASP A 44 -18.59 15.38 3.58
CA ASP A 44 -17.36 15.79 2.88
C ASP A 44 -16.44 16.59 3.80
N LYS A 45 -17.03 17.30 4.77
CA LYS A 45 -16.28 18.05 5.77
C LYS A 45 -15.51 17.16 6.75
N TYR A 46 -16.08 16.01 7.13
CA TYR A 46 -15.53 15.16 8.19
C TYR A 46 -15.04 13.78 7.71
N VAL A 47 -15.30 13.40 6.47
CA VAL A 47 -14.95 12.09 5.93
C VAL A 47 -14.27 12.25 4.58
N ASP A 48 -13.04 11.75 4.46
CA ASP A 48 -12.42 11.54 3.14
C ASP A 48 -12.41 10.06 2.83
N LEU A 49 -12.79 9.74 1.61
CA LEU A 49 -12.83 8.39 1.10
C LEU A 49 -11.99 8.29 -0.18
N SER A 50 -11.16 7.26 -0.28
CA SER A 50 -10.44 6.99 -1.52
C SER A 50 -10.35 5.50 -1.81
N THR A 51 -10.47 5.17 -3.09
CA THR A 51 -10.30 3.81 -3.61
C THR A 51 -9.20 3.82 -4.65
N GLU A 52 -8.30 2.87 -4.56
CA GLU A 52 -7.26 2.63 -5.56
C GLU A 52 -7.35 1.19 -6.05
N LEU A 53 -7.22 0.99 -7.36
CA LEU A 53 -7.02 -0.30 -8.00
C LEU A 53 -5.67 -0.25 -8.72
N ALA A 54 -4.72 -1.04 -8.26
CA ALA A 54 -3.42 -1.15 -8.89
C ALA A 54 -3.24 -2.54 -9.53
N PHE A 55 -2.66 -2.56 -10.72
CA PHE A 55 -2.27 -3.78 -11.42
C PHE A 55 -0.76 -3.75 -11.60
N TYR A 56 -0.06 -4.75 -11.06
CA TYR A 56 1.39 -4.83 -11.13
C TYR A 56 1.85 -6.09 -11.86
N SER A 57 3.03 -6.00 -12.46
CA SER A 57 3.68 -7.16 -13.09
C SER A 57 4.15 -8.21 -12.08
N ALA A 58 4.34 -7.82 -10.81
CA ALA A 58 4.74 -8.69 -9.70
C ALA A 58 4.31 -8.09 -8.36
N TYR A 59 4.20 -8.93 -7.32
CA TYR A 59 4.07 -8.46 -5.95
C TYR A 59 5.43 -8.46 -5.27
N VAL A 60 5.91 -7.27 -4.94
CA VAL A 60 7.16 -7.04 -4.19
C VAL A 60 6.82 -6.37 -2.86
N TRP A 61 7.30 -6.94 -1.77
CA TRP A 61 7.13 -6.43 -0.41
C TRP A 61 8.48 -6.29 0.28
N ARG A 62 8.84 -5.08 0.66
CA ARG A 62 10.12 -4.75 1.33
C ARG A 62 11.35 -5.36 0.63
N GLY A 63 11.36 -5.25 -0.71
CA GLY A 63 12.43 -5.79 -1.56
C GLY A 63 12.33 -7.28 -1.88
N GLN A 64 11.42 -8.01 -1.26
CA GLN A 64 11.19 -9.44 -1.53
C GLN A 64 10.12 -9.63 -2.61
N ILE A 65 10.38 -10.48 -3.59
CA ILE A 65 9.35 -10.93 -4.52
C ILE A 65 8.51 -11.99 -3.80
N LEU A 66 7.29 -11.62 -3.42
CA LEU A 66 6.34 -12.57 -2.85
C LEU A 66 5.53 -13.30 -3.93
N PHE A 67 5.41 -12.69 -5.12
CA PHE A 67 4.79 -13.30 -6.28
C PHE A 67 5.35 -12.67 -7.57
N ASP A 68 5.91 -13.47 -8.48
CA ASP A 68 6.66 -13.04 -9.68
C ASP A 68 5.78 -12.88 -10.94
N ARG A 69 4.46 -12.88 -10.79
CA ARG A 69 3.48 -12.78 -11.86
C ARG A 69 2.50 -11.65 -11.63
N PRO A 70 1.69 -11.28 -12.65
CA PRO A 70 0.75 -10.20 -12.53
C PRO A 70 -0.24 -10.37 -11.37
N VAL A 71 -0.42 -9.26 -10.65
CA VAL A 71 -1.34 -9.15 -9.52
C VAL A 71 -2.23 -7.93 -9.67
N TRP A 72 -3.38 -7.93 -9.00
CA TRP A 72 -4.15 -6.72 -8.77
C TRP A 72 -4.30 -6.48 -7.28
N GLN A 73 -4.24 -5.20 -6.90
CA GLN A 73 -4.15 -4.77 -5.52
C GLN A 73 -5.15 -3.65 -5.27
N PRO A 74 -6.39 -3.96 -4.87
CA PRO A 74 -7.36 -2.97 -4.45
C PRO A 74 -7.00 -2.42 -3.07
N ALA A 75 -7.17 -1.11 -2.89
CA ALA A 75 -7.06 -0.43 -1.61
C ALA A 75 -8.25 0.49 -1.40
N GLN A 76 -8.76 0.53 -0.17
CA GLN A 76 -9.77 1.45 0.30
C GLN A 76 -9.23 2.20 1.51
N ASN A 77 -9.29 3.53 1.47
CA ASN A 77 -8.95 4.35 2.63
C ASN A 77 -10.17 5.16 3.06
N VAL A 78 -10.33 5.30 4.37
CA VAL A 78 -11.32 6.14 5.02
C VAL A 78 -10.60 6.99 6.05
N PHE A 79 -10.79 8.30 6.00
CA PHE A 79 -10.30 9.23 7.02
C PHE A 79 -11.48 9.88 7.72
N LEU A 80 -11.55 9.73 9.03
CA LEU A 80 -12.50 10.43 9.87
C LEU A 80 -11.79 11.63 10.49
N LYS A 81 -12.08 12.82 9.98
CA LYS A 81 -11.42 14.08 10.37
C LYS A 81 -11.99 14.61 11.69
N PHE A 82 -11.11 15.06 12.59
CA PHE A 82 -11.47 15.74 13.80
C PHE A 82 -11.23 17.25 13.67
N GLY A 83 -12.30 18.02 13.81
CA GLY A 83 -12.30 19.45 13.53
C GLY A 83 -12.38 19.76 12.04
N GLU A 84 -12.53 21.03 11.71
CA GLU A 84 -12.52 21.51 10.33
C GLU A 84 -11.14 21.24 9.70
N ASN A 85 -11.12 20.71 8.47
CA ASN A 85 -9.87 20.39 7.77
C ASN A 85 -8.89 19.49 8.54
N ALA A 86 -9.41 18.60 9.41
CA ALA A 86 -8.60 17.73 10.27
C ALA A 86 -7.68 18.51 11.25
N GLU A 87 -8.13 19.67 11.76
CA GLU A 87 -7.37 20.50 12.71
C GLU A 87 -6.81 19.67 13.87
N TYR A 88 -7.59 18.72 14.40
CA TYR A 88 -7.16 17.81 15.46
C TYR A 88 -6.69 16.44 14.95
N GLY A 89 -6.38 16.34 13.62
CA GLY A 89 -5.97 15.09 12.97
C GLY A 89 -7.16 14.26 12.48
N ALA A 90 -6.88 13.03 12.04
CA ALA A 90 -7.88 12.10 11.54
C ALA A 90 -7.56 10.66 11.92
N LEU A 91 -8.60 9.86 12.20
CA LEU A 91 -8.49 8.41 12.20
C LEU A 91 -8.44 7.92 10.76
N LYS A 92 -7.49 7.06 10.50
CA LYS A 92 -7.26 6.42 9.21
C LYS A 92 -7.58 4.94 9.29
N PHE A 93 -8.45 4.48 8.41
CA PHE A 93 -8.71 3.07 8.18
C PHE A 93 -8.28 2.74 6.75
N ARG A 94 -7.55 1.65 6.58
CA ARG A 94 -7.19 1.14 5.26
C ARG A 94 -7.44 -0.35 5.21
N LEU A 95 -8.07 -0.77 4.12
CA LEU A 95 -8.14 -2.15 3.71
C LEU A 95 -7.40 -2.28 2.37
N TRP A 96 -6.46 -3.19 2.32
CA TRP A 96 -5.72 -3.50 1.10
C TRP A 96 -5.66 -5.01 0.92
N ALA A 97 -5.62 -5.47 -0.32
CA ALA A 97 -5.48 -6.89 -0.60
C ALA A 97 -4.64 -7.15 -1.85
N ASN A 98 -4.02 -8.32 -1.93
CA ASN A 98 -3.32 -8.80 -3.10
C ASN A 98 -3.96 -10.03 -3.70
N PHE A 99 -4.21 -9.99 -5.01
CA PHE A 99 -4.81 -11.08 -5.77
C PHE A 99 -3.93 -11.46 -6.95
N ALA A 100 -3.71 -12.75 -7.14
CA ALA A 100 -3.04 -13.28 -8.33
C ALA A 100 -3.94 -13.14 -9.57
N ILE A 101 -3.41 -12.59 -10.66
CA ILE A 101 -4.11 -12.56 -11.96
C ILE A 101 -3.82 -13.84 -12.74
N ASP A 102 -2.63 -14.40 -12.59
CA ASP A 102 -2.22 -15.62 -13.26
C ASP A 102 -1.66 -16.63 -12.24
N GLY A 103 -2.06 -17.87 -12.34
CA GLY A 103 -1.57 -18.95 -11.49
C GLY A 103 -2.49 -20.17 -11.53
N ASN A 104 -1.86 -21.36 -11.43
CA ASN A 104 -2.56 -22.65 -11.54
C ASN A 104 -2.64 -23.39 -10.22
N LYS A 105 -1.90 -22.95 -9.18
CA LYS A 105 -1.77 -23.66 -7.90
C LYS A 105 -2.00 -22.71 -6.73
N PRO A 106 -2.59 -23.19 -5.62
CA PRO A 106 -2.61 -22.44 -4.38
C PRO A 106 -1.18 -22.12 -3.91
N PRO A 107 -0.96 -20.95 -3.28
CA PRO A 107 -1.91 -19.87 -2.98
C PRO A 107 -2.24 -18.97 -4.18
N HIS A 108 -1.59 -19.17 -5.32
CA HIS A 108 -1.56 -18.29 -6.48
C HIS A 108 -2.44 -18.80 -7.63
N ARG A 109 -3.65 -19.26 -7.32
CA ARG A 109 -4.66 -19.50 -8.37
C ARG A 109 -5.19 -18.14 -8.87
N PHE A 110 -5.59 -18.10 -10.13
CA PHE A 110 -6.31 -16.96 -10.69
C PHE A 110 -7.42 -16.47 -9.74
N GLY A 111 -7.39 -15.20 -9.37
CA GLY A 111 -8.28 -14.60 -8.37
C GLY A 111 -8.03 -15.07 -6.93
N GLY A 112 -6.96 -15.83 -6.68
CA GLY A 112 -6.57 -16.21 -5.32
C GLY A 112 -6.05 -15.01 -4.53
N MET A 113 -6.69 -14.73 -3.38
CA MET A 113 -6.27 -13.69 -2.44
C MET A 113 -5.12 -14.23 -1.60
N SER A 114 -3.94 -13.65 -1.73
CA SER A 114 -2.74 -14.10 -1.03
C SER A 114 -2.54 -13.41 0.32
N ILE A 115 -2.91 -12.15 0.42
CA ILE A 115 -2.77 -11.33 1.63
C ILE A 115 -3.87 -10.29 1.69
N VAL A 116 -4.29 -9.95 2.90
CA VAL A 116 -5.14 -8.81 3.24
C VAL A 116 -4.47 -8.05 4.37
N ASP A 117 -4.32 -6.75 4.20
CA ASP A 117 -3.80 -5.82 5.20
C ASP A 117 -4.95 -4.95 5.69
N GLU A 118 -5.20 -5.00 6.98
CA GLU A 118 -6.15 -4.14 7.67
C GLU A 118 -5.37 -3.16 8.56
N ARG A 119 -5.49 -1.88 8.29
CA ARG A 119 -4.79 -0.85 9.05
C ARG A 119 -5.76 0.08 9.74
N VAL A 120 -5.49 0.37 11.01
CA VAL A 120 -6.06 1.47 11.77
C VAL A 120 -4.96 2.38 12.26
N GLY A 121 -5.16 3.69 12.18
CA GLY A 121 -4.13 4.64 12.61
C GLY A 121 -4.70 6.02 12.87
N TYR A 122 -3.85 6.90 13.34
CA TYR A 122 -4.13 8.30 13.53
C TYR A 122 -3.07 9.12 12.82
N VAL A 123 -3.52 10.10 12.04
CA VAL A 123 -2.66 11.01 11.29
C VAL A 123 -2.92 12.44 11.73
N LYS A 124 -1.86 13.24 11.87
CA LYS A 124 -1.95 14.65 12.16
C LYS A 124 -0.85 15.43 11.49
N THR A 125 -1.22 16.55 10.86
CA THR A 125 -0.29 17.52 10.31
C THR A 125 0.05 18.56 11.38
N PHE A 126 1.34 18.84 11.55
CA PHE A 126 1.86 19.92 12.36
C PHE A 126 2.58 20.94 11.46
N PHE A 127 2.45 22.22 11.80
CA PHE A 127 3.11 23.31 11.07
C PHE A 127 2.82 23.30 9.56
N ASP A 128 1.66 22.78 9.14
CA ASP A 128 1.19 22.63 7.76
C ASP A 128 2.12 21.83 6.83
N CYS A 129 3.18 21.24 7.36
CA CYS A 129 4.18 20.54 6.56
C CYS A 129 4.71 19.21 7.16
N LEU A 130 4.48 18.95 8.43
CA LEU A 130 4.93 17.72 9.08
C LEU A 130 3.74 16.80 9.39
N ASP A 131 3.62 15.72 8.64
CA ASP A 131 2.60 14.71 8.86
C ASP A 131 3.16 13.62 9.78
N PHE A 132 2.53 13.42 10.92
CA PHE A 132 2.77 12.30 11.81
C PHE A 132 1.69 11.25 11.60
N ASP A 133 2.11 9.99 11.52
CA ASP A 133 1.25 8.84 11.29
C ASP A 133 1.63 7.73 12.27
N VAL A 134 0.69 7.30 13.10
CA VAL A 134 0.86 6.17 14.02
C VAL A 134 -0.28 5.19 13.85
N GLY A 135 -0.03 3.90 13.97
CA GLY A 135 -1.09 2.92 13.79
C GLY A 135 -0.65 1.48 13.96
N ALA A 136 -1.61 0.60 13.70
CA ALA A 136 -1.40 -0.84 13.65
C ALA A 136 -1.86 -1.40 12.30
N ILE A 137 -1.20 -2.44 11.85
CA ILE A 137 -1.58 -3.23 10.68
C ILE A 137 -1.67 -4.68 11.09
N MET A 138 -2.76 -5.33 10.67
CA MET A 138 -2.95 -6.77 10.74
C MET A 138 -2.77 -7.37 9.36
N TYR A 139 -1.84 -8.32 9.23
CA TYR A 139 -1.59 -9.06 7.99
C TYR A 139 -2.26 -10.42 8.04
N GLN A 140 -3.23 -10.64 7.19
CA GLN A 140 -3.94 -11.90 7.08
C GLN A 140 -3.54 -12.62 5.79
N PHE A 141 -3.25 -13.92 5.89
CA PHE A 141 -2.90 -14.77 4.76
C PHE A 141 -4.01 -15.83 4.53
N PRO A 142 -5.07 -15.54 3.76
CA PRO A 142 -6.24 -16.41 3.62
C PRO A 142 -5.92 -17.79 3.06
N ASN A 143 -4.80 -17.93 2.33
CA ASN A 143 -4.32 -19.18 1.76
C ASN A 143 -3.06 -19.73 2.45
N ARG A 144 -2.86 -19.40 3.73
CA ARG A 144 -1.66 -19.74 4.52
C ARG A 144 -1.21 -21.19 4.48
N HIS A 145 -2.14 -22.14 4.35
CA HIS A 145 -1.81 -23.59 4.27
C HIS A 145 -0.95 -23.94 3.05
N ALA A 146 -0.98 -23.10 2.01
CA ALA A 146 -0.17 -23.29 0.82
C ALA A 146 1.12 -22.43 0.81
N SER A 147 1.14 -21.30 1.53
CA SER A 147 2.28 -20.38 1.57
C SER A 147 3.23 -20.64 2.74
N GLY A 148 2.76 -21.28 3.81
CA GLY A 148 3.52 -21.39 5.05
C GLY A 148 3.64 -20.10 5.84
N MET A 149 3.08 -18.98 5.32
CA MET A 149 3.07 -17.68 6.00
C MET A 149 2.09 -17.70 7.18
N ARG A 150 2.43 -17.01 8.24
CA ARG A 150 1.58 -16.84 9.42
C ARG A 150 1.02 -15.42 9.44
N GLU A 151 -0.16 -15.28 10.04
CA GLU A 151 -0.71 -13.97 10.38
C GLU A 151 0.26 -13.26 11.31
N THR A 152 0.41 -11.95 11.15
CA THR A 152 1.28 -11.13 11.97
C THR A 152 0.71 -9.72 12.08
N ASP A 153 1.08 -9.04 13.17
CA ASP A 153 0.61 -7.69 13.48
C ASP A 153 1.80 -6.76 13.69
N GLU A 154 1.76 -5.60 13.04
CA GLU A 154 2.79 -4.57 13.19
C GLU A 154 2.20 -3.28 13.77
N LEU A 155 2.94 -2.64 14.68
CA LEU A 155 2.77 -1.23 14.99
C LEU A 155 3.66 -0.40 14.06
N LEU A 156 3.17 0.77 13.71
CA LEU A 156 3.95 1.69 12.90
C LEU A 156 3.92 3.11 13.47
N ALA A 157 5.01 3.81 13.26
CA ALA A 157 5.09 5.24 13.46
C ALA A 157 5.90 5.86 12.31
N GLY A 158 5.43 7.00 11.81
CA GLY A 158 6.07 7.66 10.70
C GLY A 158 5.96 9.17 10.74
N VAL A 159 6.87 9.80 10.02
CA VAL A 159 6.87 11.25 9.78
C VAL A 159 7.13 11.51 8.30
N THR A 160 6.37 12.44 7.73
CA THR A 160 6.57 12.93 6.36
C THR A 160 6.71 14.45 6.40
N TRP A 161 7.77 14.97 5.82
CA TRP A 161 7.97 16.41 5.70
C TRP A 161 7.63 16.87 4.28
N ARG A 162 6.49 17.54 4.14
CA ARG A 162 6.06 18.13 2.87
C ARG A 162 6.78 19.45 2.65
N ASN A 163 7.56 19.53 1.60
CA ASN A 163 8.16 20.78 1.15
C ASN A 163 8.20 20.84 -0.39
N PRO A 164 8.38 22.03 -0.99
CA PRO A 164 8.24 22.21 -2.44
C PRO A 164 9.33 21.55 -3.28
N TYR A 165 10.41 21.07 -2.70
CA TYR A 165 11.55 20.52 -3.43
C TYR A 165 11.58 19.00 -3.40
N VAL A 166 11.43 18.42 -2.21
CA VAL A 166 11.44 16.96 -2.00
C VAL A 166 10.65 16.65 -0.74
N THR A 167 9.89 15.58 -0.75
CA THR A 167 9.11 15.10 0.39
C THR A 167 9.79 13.89 1.00
N PRO A 168 10.69 14.06 1.99
CA PRO A 168 11.25 12.95 2.73
C PRO A 168 10.22 12.37 3.68
N SER A 169 10.23 11.04 3.84
CA SER A 169 9.48 10.34 4.86
C SER A 169 10.34 9.29 5.54
N PHE A 170 10.02 9.04 6.79
CA PHE A 170 10.64 8.00 7.60
C PHE A 170 9.55 7.25 8.35
N TYR A 171 9.59 5.93 8.27
CA TYR A 171 8.68 5.03 8.97
C TYR A 171 9.46 3.97 9.71
N VAL A 172 8.98 3.63 10.91
CA VAL A 172 9.39 2.46 11.67
C VAL A 172 8.20 1.53 11.81
N TRP A 173 8.45 0.25 11.60
CA TRP A 173 7.51 -0.85 11.68
C TRP A 173 8.03 -1.83 12.71
N TRP A 174 7.22 -2.14 13.70
CA TRP A 174 7.54 -3.08 14.74
C TRP A 174 6.55 -4.23 14.71
N ASP A 175 7.03 -5.39 14.28
CA ASP A 175 6.28 -6.64 14.39
C ASP A 175 6.41 -7.17 15.81
N PHE A 176 5.27 -7.23 16.51
CA PHE A 176 5.19 -7.67 17.89
C PHE A 176 4.52 -9.05 18.04
N ASP A 177 3.97 -9.62 16.96
CA ASP A 177 3.38 -10.96 16.92
C ASP A 177 4.17 -11.91 16.01
N THR A 178 5.40 -12.21 16.39
CA THR A 178 6.26 -13.14 15.64
C THR A 178 5.88 -14.62 15.83
N ASN A 179 4.67 -14.90 16.37
CA ASN A 179 4.05 -16.23 16.46
C ASN A 179 4.97 -17.36 16.97
N GLY A 180 5.71 -17.11 18.06
CA GLY A 180 6.44 -18.13 18.80
C GLY A 180 7.91 -18.31 18.40
N HIS A 181 8.48 -17.41 17.64
CA HIS A 181 9.92 -17.20 17.62
C HIS A 181 10.29 -16.32 18.82
N ASN A 182 11.38 -16.69 19.54
CA ASN A 182 11.76 -16.05 20.81
C ASN A 182 12.22 -14.59 20.70
N ASP A 183 12.12 -13.96 19.54
CA ASP A 183 12.59 -12.60 19.26
C ASP A 183 11.43 -11.68 18.88
N ASP A 184 10.70 -11.20 19.90
CA ASP A 184 9.54 -10.31 19.79
C ASP A 184 9.87 -8.86 19.34
N ASN A 185 11.02 -8.62 18.69
CA ASN A 185 11.49 -7.28 18.36
C ASN A 185 11.94 -7.14 16.89
N ALA A 186 11.12 -7.63 15.97
CA ALA A 186 11.39 -7.46 14.56
C ALA A 186 11.08 -6.00 14.13
N LEU A 187 12.13 -5.25 13.80
CA LEU A 187 12.06 -3.85 13.40
C LEU A 187 12.45 -3.67 11.95
N PHE A 188 11.62 -2.91 11.23
CA PHE A 188 11.90 -2.47 9.88
C PHE A 188 11.80 -0.94 9.78
N PHE A 189 12.68 -0.33 9.02
CA PHE A 189 12.79 1.11 8.83
C PHE A 189 12.73 1.41 7.33
N ASP A 190 11.81 2.30 6.93
CA ASP A 190 11.72 2.82 5.57
C ASP A 190 12.11 4.29 5.54
N PHE A 191 12.93 4.64 4.57
CA PHE A 191 13.34 6.01 4.24
C PHE A 191 13.00 6.27 2.79
N ASP A 192 12.12 7.24 2.55
CA ASP A 192 11.68 7.61 1.21
C ASP A 192 11.87 9.09 0.94
N PHE A 193 12.12 9.41 -0.32
CA PHE A 193 12.20 10.75 -0.86
C PHE A 193 11.35 10.79 -2.12
N SER A 194 10.43 11.71 -2.20
CA SER A 194 9.57 11.84 -3.37
C SER A 194 9.40 13.29 -3.82
N HIS A 195 9.06 13.46 -5.08
CA HIS A 195 8.67 14.75 -5.63
C HIS A 195 7.68 14.57 -6.77
N ALA A 196 6.64 15.41 -6.78
CA ALA A 196 5.63 15.43 -7.83
C ALA A 196 5.82 16.69 -8.70
N PHE A 197 6.18 16.49 -9.95
CA PHE A 197 6.28 17.54 -10.95
C PHE A 197 4.95 17.71 -11.65
N LYS A 198 4.34 18.88 -11.51
CA LYS A 198 3.14 19.23 -12.28
C LYS A 198 3.57 19.62 -13.70
N ILE A 199 3.20 18.79 -14.70
CA ILE A 199 3.49 19.06 -16.11
C ILE A 199 2.39 19.92 -16.72
N THR A 200 1.10 19.55 -16.48
CA THR A 200 -0.09 20.35 -16.76
C THR A 200 -1.02 20.34 -15.56
N ASP A 201 -2.21 20.92 -15.65
CA ASP A 201 -3.20 20.83 -14.57
C ASP A 201 -3.73 19.40 -14.38
N GLU A 202 -3.69 18.59 -15.44
CA GLU A 202 -4.14 17.21 -15.42
C GLU A 202 -3.00 16.19 -15.30
N LEU A 203 -1.79 16.53 -15.78
CA LEU A 203 -0.67 15.59 -15.90
C LEU A 203 0.42 15.88 -14.88
N SER A 204 0.80 14.87 -14.10
CA SER A 204 1.92 14.94 -13.17
C SER A 204 2.89 13.77 -13.32
N LEU A 205 4.18 14.06 -13.10
CA LEU A 205 5.26 13.10 -13.04
C LEU A 205 5.73 12.99 -11.58
N ASN A 206 5.66 11.79 -11.02
CA ASN A 206 6.15 11.51 -9.67
C ASN A 206 7.47 10.76 -9.75
N LEU A 207 8.47 11.27 -9.06
CA LEU A 207 9.74 10.61 -8.86
C LEU A 207 9.88 10.23 -7.39
N GLY A 208 10.37 9.03 -7.13
CA GLY A 208 10.64 8.53 -5.79
C GLY A 208 11.96 7.78 -5.73
N SER A 209 12.53 7.75 -4.56
CA SER A 209 13.69 6.91 -4.23
C SER A 209 13.69 6.64 -2.75
N GLY A 210 14.09 5.45 -2.34
CA GLY A 210 14.12 5.10 -0.93
C GLY A 210 14.92 3.83 -0.65
N PHE A 211 15.04 3.52 0.63
CA PHE A 211 15.72 2.31 1.07
C PHE A 211 15.11 1.78 2.36
N GLY A 212 15.15 0.46 2.51
CA GLY A 212 14.69 -0.24 3.70
C GLY A 212 15.86 -0.80 4.50
N VAL A 213 15.74 -0.71 5.82
CA VAL A 213 16.72 -1.25 6.79
C VAL A 213 15.98 -2.09 7.81
N ALA A 214 16.52 -3.25 8.16
CA ALA A 214 15.95 -4.15 9.13
C ALA A 214 16.95 -4.52 10.24
N ASN A 215 16.46 -4.82 11.44
CA ASN A 215 17.29 -5.45 12.47
C ASN A 215 17.42 -6.95 12.25
N GLY A 216 18.29 -7.61 13.04
CA GLY A 216 18.55 -9.04 12.94
C GLY A 216 17.29 -9.88 13.15
N SER A 217 16.48 -9.55 14.16
CA SER A 217 15.22 -10.27 14.45
C SER A 217 14.25 -10.23 13.26
N TYR A 218 14.11 -9.07 12.60
CA TYR A 218 13.32 -8.98 11.38
C TYR A 218 13.88 -9.85 10.26
N MET A 219 15.19 -9.80 10.06
CA MET A 219 15.87 -10.57 9.01
C MET A 219 15.71 -12.08 9.24
N ASP A 220 15.85 -12.54 10.47
CA ASP A 220 15.68 -13.95 10.83
C ASP A 220 14.22 -14.41 10.63
N HIS A 221 13.26 -13.59 11.00
CA HIS A 221 11.83 -13.90 10.85
C HIS A 221 11.37 -13.93 9.39
N TYR A 222 11.73 -12.91 8.59
CA TYR A 222 11.21 -12.72 7.23
C TYR A 222 12.15 -13.18 6.12
N THR A 223 13.40 -13.52 6.45
CA THR A 223 14.36 -14.06 5.49
C THR A 223 14.93 -15.39 5.98
N ARG A 224 15.44 -16.21 5.08
CA ARG A 224 16.04 -17.49 5.45
C ARG A 224 17.51 -17.31 5.79
N GLY A 225 17.82 -16.82 6.95
CA GLY A 225 19.22 -16.72 7.35
C GLY A 225 19.45 -15.92 8.62
N ASP A 226 20.32 -16.44 9.48
CA ASP A 226 20.88 -15.76 10.63
C ASP A 226 21.60 -14.50 10.19
N VAL A 227 21.14 -13.34 10.63
CA VAL A 227 21.80 -12.05 10.43
C VAL A 227 22.00 -11.40 11.78
N ASP A 228 23.24 -11.37 12.23
CA ASP A 228 23.60 -10.59 13.40
C ASP A 228 23.57 -9.08 13.05
N GLY A 229 22.74 -8.31 13.76
CA GLY A 229 22.75 -6.86 13.69
C GLY A 229 21.76 -6.26 12.70
N VAL A 230 22.15 -5.20 12.02
CA VAL A 230 21.31 -4.39 11.11
C VAL A 230 21.69 -4.66 9.66
N ALA A 231 20.69 -4.86 8.80
CA ALA A 231 20.90 -5.09 7.38
C ALA A 231 20.15 -4.05 6.52
N PHE A 232 20.81 -3.54 5.49
CA PHE A 232 20.15 -2.83 4.39
C PHE A 232 19.45 -3.86 3.51
N ASN A 233 18.12 -3.79 3.44
CA ASN A 233 17.33 -4.75 2.68
C ASN A 233 17.33 -4.44 1.20
N TYR A 234 16.89 -3.24 0.86
CA TYR A 234 16.73 -2.83 -0.52
C TYR A 234 16.91 -1.32 -0.67
N PHE A 235 17.13 -0.94 -1.90
CA PHE A 235 17.01 0.40 -2.42
C PHE A 235 15.99 0.38 -3.56
N HIS A 236 15.19 1.43 -3.73
CA HIS A 236 14.27 1.52 -4.85
C HIS A 236 14.28 2.91 -5.49
N ASN A 237 13.87 2.93 -6.76
CA ASN A 237 13.55 4.13 -7.52
C ASN A 237 12.19 3.96 -8.17
N ASP A 238 11.38 4.98 -8.06
CA ASP A 238 10.02 5.02 -8.58
C ASP A 238 9.87 6.12 -9.62
N LEU A 239 9.20 5.78 -10.70
CA LEU A 239 8.74 6.69 -11.73
C LEU A 239 7.24 6.48 -11.89
N GLY A 240 6.44 7.53 -11.70
CA GLY A 240 4.98 7.47 -11.85
C GLY A 240 4.48 8.60 -12.74
N LEU A 241 3.62 8.28 -13.68
CA LEU A 241 2.91 9.26 -14.51
C LEU A 241 1.43 9.17 -14.18
N TRP A 242 0.82 10.30 -13.82
CA TRP A 242 -0.58 10.36 -13.43
C TRP A 242 -1.34 11.39 -14.27
N TYR A 243 -2.51 11.00 -14.74
CA TYR A 243 -3.43 11.86 -15.47
C TYR A 243 -4.75 11.98 -14.72
N LYS A 244 -5.16 13.22 -14.42
CA LYS A 244 -6.43 13.56 -13.79
C LYS A 244 -7.50 13.62 -14.87
N VAL A 245 -8.37 12.62 -14.92
CA VAL A 245 -9.46 12.52 -15.89
C VAL A 245 -10.58 13.49 -15.53
N CYS A 246 -10.90 13.61 -14.24
CA CYS A 246 -11.87 14.58 -13.70
C CYS A 246 -11.51 14.91 -12.24
N LYS A 247 -12.35 15.72 -11.56
CA LYS A 247 -12.11 16.16 -10.16
C LYS A 247 -11.78 14.98 -9.26
N ASN A 248 -12.47 13.87 -9.40
CA ASN A 248 -12.46 12.75 -8.49
C ASN A 248 -11.78 11.49 -9.04
N PHE A 249 -11.35 11.46 -10.30
CA PHE A 249 -10.80 10.28 -10.95
C PHE A 249 -9.45 10.54 -11.60
N LYS A 250 -8.47 9.67 -11.29
CA LYS A 250 -7.12 9.68 -11.85
C LYS A 250 -6.76 8.31 -12.39
N VAL A 251 -5.99 8.29 -13.45
CA VAL A 251 -5.34 7.09 -13.98
C VAL A 251 -3.83 7.28 -13.95
N GLY A 252 -3.08 6.21 -13.76
CA GLY A 252 -1.63 6.30 -13.69
C GLY A 252 -0.92 5.07 -14.22
N ALA A 253 0.36 5.25 -14.51
CA ALA A 253 1.29 4.17 -14.76
C ALA A 253 2.55 4.38 -13.93
N SER A 254 3.13 3.31 -13.43
CA SER A 254 4.36 3.36 -12.65
C SER A 254 5.39 2.34 -13.08
N LEU A 255 6.64 2.67 -12.79
CA LEU A 255 7.77 1.79 -12.94
C LEU A 255 8.63 1.91 -11.69
N THR A 256 8.82 0.80 -10.97
CA THR A 256 9.67 0.74 -9.77
C THR A 256 10.82 -0.21 -10.04
N TYR A 257 12.02 0.26 -9.79
CA TYR A 257 13.22 -0.60 -9.77
C TYR A 257 13.66 -0.81 -8.34
N PHE A 258 13.66 -2.05 -7.88
CA PHE A 258 14.21 -2.46 -6.59
C PHE A 258 15.59 -3.07 -6.80
N TYR A 259 16.53 -2.70 -5.95
CA TYR A 259 17.84 -3.34 -5.86
C TYR A 259 18.04 -3.90 -4.45
N ASN A 260 18.08 -5.22 -4.35
CA ASN A 260 18.25 -5.92 -3.07
C ASN A 260 19.71 -5.88 -2.63
N LEU A 261 19.95 -5.13 -1.56
CA LEU A 261 21.29 -4.95 -0.99
C LEU A 261 21.71 -6.17 -0.17
N SER A 262 20.77 -6.74 0.60
CA SER A 262 21.03 -7.92 1.40
C SER A 262 21.01 -9.21 0.57
N ARG A 263 22.01 -10.07 0.77
CA ARG A 263 22.03 -11.41 0.19
C ARG A 263 20.86 -12.25 0.69
N GLN A 264 20.49 -12.13 1.95
CA GLN A 264 19.40 -12.87 2.59
C GLN A 264 18.04 -12.50 1.95
N VAL A 265 17.79 -11.22 1.69
CA VAL A 265 16.58 -10.76 0.97
C VAL A 265 16.51 -11.37 -0.43
N ARG A 266 17.63 -11.45 -1.15
CA ARG A 266 17.69 -12.08 -2.46
C ARG A 266 17.35 -13.57 -2.43
N HIS A 267 17.70 -14.26 -1.35
CA HIS A 267 17.46 -15.70 -1.16
C HIS A 267 16.09 -16.04 -0.58
N SER A 268 15.39 -15.05 0.00
CA SER A 268 14.12 -15.25 0.71
C SER A 268 12.88 -15.13 -0.19
N SER A 269 13.04 -14.69 -1.43
CA SER A 269 11.92 -14.57 -2.38
C SER A 269 11.25 -15.92 -2.59
N TYR A 270 9.97 -16.01 -2.23
CA TYR A 270 9.22 -17.25 -2.02
C TYR A 270 8.97 -18.10 -3.28
N ASP A 271 9.01 -17.50 -4.46
CA ASP A 271 8.62 -18.17 -5.72
C ASP A 271 9.81 -18.39 -6.66
N MET A 272 11.01 -18.44 -6.11
CA MET A 272 12.22 -18.46 -6.91
C MET A 272 12.59 -19.87 -7.36
N HIS A 273 12.25 -20.18 -8.58
CA HIS A 273 13.01 -21.11 -9.37
C HIS A 273 14.39 -20.49 -9.73
N GLU A 274 15.38 -20.76 -8.88
CA GLU A 274 16.83 -20.70 -9.18
C GLU A 274 17.49 -19.36 -9.57
N HIS A 275 16.81 -18.20 -9.61
CA HIS A 275 17.46 -16.94 -9.99
C HIS A 275 17.52 -15.94 -8.85
N TYR A 276 18.74 -15.72 -8.33
CA TYR A 276 19.05 -14.67 -7.36
C TYR A 276 18.98 -13.29 -8.03
N ASN A 277 17.83 -12.65 -8.03
CA ASN A 277 17.68 -11.34 -8.62
C ASN A 277 18.08 -10.24 -7.63
N ALA A 278 19.25 -9.65 -7.87
CA ALA A 278 19.65 -8.44 -7.17
C ALA A 278 18.76 -7.25 -7.56
N GLY A 279 18.28 -7.21 -8.80
CA GLY A 279 17.45 -6.14 -9.36
C GLY A 279 16.08 -6.66 -9.80
N ILE A 280 15.02 -5.93 -9.42
CA ILE A 280 13.63 -6.25 -9.76
C ILE A 280 13.02 -5.02 -10.41
N LEU A 281 12.50 -5.17 -11.64
CA LEU A 281 11.74 -4.12 -12.30
C LEU A 281 10.25 -4.48 -12.24
N ARG A 282 9.45 -3.62 -11.61
CA ARG A 282 8.01 -3.78 -11.47
C ARG A 282 7.28 -2.66 -12.21
N GLY A 283 6.45 -3.01 -13.18
CA GLY A 283 5.53 -2.10 -13.85
C GLY A 283 4.14 -2.13 -13.20
N GLY A 284 3.43 -1.01 -13.22
CA GLY A 284 2.07 -0.91 -12.69
C GLY A 284 1.16 0.03 -13.47
N ILE A 285 -0.15 -0.23 -13.41
CA ILE A 285 -1.24 0.63 -13.89
C ILE A 285 -2.17 0.89 -12.72
N HIS A 286 -2.64 2.12 -12.58
CA HIS A 286 -3.40 2.57 -11.43
C HIS A 286 -4.68 3.27 -11.85
N LEU A 287 -5.74 3.03 -11.10
CA LEU A 287 -7.00 3.76 -11.14
C LEU A 287 -7.28 4.26 -9.72
N ALA A 288 -7.47 5.55 -9.53
CA ALA A 288 -7.75 6.13 -8.23
C ALA A 288 -8.98 7.03 -8.26
N VAL A 289 -9.85 6.85 -7.26
CA VAL A 289 -11.06 7.67 -7.06
C VAL A 289 -11.00 8.27 -5.66
N THR A 290 -11.32 9.55 -5.55
CA THR A 290 -11.46 10.28 -4.28
C THR A 290 -12.85 10.90 -4.20
N TRP A 291 -13.46 10.91 -3.03
CA TRP A 291 -14.83 11.41 -2.77
C TRP A 291 -14.77 12.55 -1.78
#